data_70321511bbfa23f95880ef4d3d266ea4
#
_entry.id   70321511bbfa23f95880ef4d3d266ea4
#
_cell.length_a   1.000
_cell.length_b   1.000
_cell.length_c   1.000
_cell.angle_alpha   90.00
_cell.angle_beta   90.00
_cell.angle_gamma   90.00
#
_symmetry.space_group_name_H-M   'P 1'
#
loop_
_entity.id
_entity.type
_entity.pdbx_description
1 polymer ?
#
loop_
_entity_poly.entity_id
_entity_poly.type
_entity_poly.pdbx_seq_one_letter_code
_entity_poly.pdbx_strand_id
1 'polypeptide(L)' 'MGQDAVITAVGGAGALRLRLLDMGLIPKTTVRVEKIAPLGDPIELRVRGYALSLRKEDARNIQVEVREV' A
#
# COMPACT_ATOMS: atom_id res chain seq x y z
N MET A 1 6.88 10.61 0.57
CA MET A 1 7.22 9.82 1.78
C MET A 1 6.76 10.57 3.00
N GLY A 2 6.35 9.83 4.02
CA GLY A 2 5.86 10.44 5.25
C GLY A 2 4.43 10.98 5.18
N GLN A 3 3.77 10.87 4.04
CA GLN A 3 2.39 11.28 3.91
C GLN A 3 1.47 10.11 4.17
N ASP A 4 0.34 10.42 4.83
CA ASP A 4 -0.70 9.44 5.03
C ASP A 4 -1.61 9.40 3.79
N ALA A 5 -2.07 8.22 3.47
CA ALA A 5 -3.02 8.02 2.40
C ALA A 5 -4.05 6.98 2.82
N VAL A 6 -5.25 7.09 2.29
CA VAL A 6 -6.31 6.13 2.57
C VAL A 6 -6.51 5.28 1.33
N ILE A 7 -6.52 3.96 1.53
CA ILE A 7 -6.80 3.04 0.43
C ILE A 7 -8.25 3.19 0.01
N THR A 8 -8.47 3.47 -1.26
CA THR A 8 -9.82 3.61 -1.80
C THR A 8 -10.28 2.37 -2.53
N ALA A 9 -9.36 1.65 -3.15
CA ALA A 9 -9.70 0.44 -3.87
C ALA A 9 -8.48 -0.47 -3.97
N VAL A 10 -8.72 -1.77 -4.00
CA VAL A 10 -7.69 -2.77 -4.22
C VAL A 10 -8.05 -3.52 -5.49
N GLY A 11 -7.25 -3.35 -6.52
CA GLY A 11 -7.43 -4.01 -7.80
C GLY A 11 -6.68 -5.33 -7.87
N GLY A 12 -6.41 -5.75 -9.09
CA GLY A 12 -5.80 -7.03 -9.36
C GLY A 12 -6.86 -8.09 -9.53
N ALA A 13 -6.44 -9.28 -9.88
CA ALA A 13 -7.36 -10.38 -10.14
C ALA A 13 -6.98 -11.59 -9.30
N GLY A 14 -7.97 -12.37 -8.89
CA GLY A 14 -7.79 -13.65 -8.26
C GLY A 14 -6.89 -13.62 -7.03
N ALA A 15 -5.87 -14.45 -7.04
CA ALA A 15 -5.00 -14.66 -5.89
C ALA A 15 -4.24 -13.42 -5.45
N LEU A 16 -3.88 -12.55 -6.38
CA LEU A 16 -3.14 -11.33 -6.05
C LEU A 16 -3.99 -10.40 -5.16
N ARG A 17 -5.24 -10.19 -5.56
CA ARG A 17 -6.14 -9.34 -4.80
C ARG A 17 -6.37 -9.89 -3.40
N LEU A 18 -6.62 -11.19 -3.30
CA LEU A 18 -6.83 -11.83 -2.01
C LEU A 18 -5.59 -11.71 -1.11
N ARG A 19 -4.41 -11.88 -1.69
CA ARG A 19 -3.16 -11.74 -0.95
C ARG A 19 -2.99 -10.34 -0.40
N LEU A 20 -3.28 -9.32 -1.22
CA LEU A 20 -3.17 -7.94 -0.78
C LEU A 20 -4.14 -7.64 0.36
N LEU A 21 -5.37 -8.12 0.26
CA LEU A 21 -6.36 -7.95 1.31
C LEU A 21 -5.94 -8.65 2.60
N ASP A 22 -5.38 -9.85 2.50
CA ASP A 22 -4.90 -10.62 3.64
C ASP A 22 -3.75 -9.92 4.36
N MET A 23 -2.97 -9.14 3.62
CA MET A 23 -1.89 -8.36 4.20
C MET A 23 -2.38 -7.11 4.94
N GLY A 24 -3.68 -6.87 4.93
CA GLY A 24 -4.26 -5.73 5.63
C GLY A 24 -4.50 -4.52 4.74
N LEU A 25 -4.29 -4.66 3.44
CA LEU A 25 -4.47 -3.56 2.49
C LEU A 25 -5.93 -3.49 2.07
N ILE A 26 -6.77 -3.08 2.99
CA ILE A 26 -8.21 -3.07 2.85
C ILE A 26 -8.69 -1.64 2.56
N PRO A 27 -9.72 -1.45 1.72
CA PRO A 27 -10.28 -0.12 1.51
C PRO A 27 -10.62 0.57 2.82
N LYS A 28 -10.37 1.87 2.88
CA LYS A 28 -10.55 2.75 4.04
C LYS A 28 -9.45 2.62 5.10
N THR A 29 -8.44 1.81 4.85
CA THR A 29 -7.29 1.70 5.74
C THR A 29 -6.29 2.80 5.43
N THR A 30 -5.75 3.44 6.46
CA THR A 30 -4.72 4.45 6.29
C THR A 30 -3.36 3.78 6.20
N VAL A 31 -2.55 4.19 5.24
CA VAL A 31 -1.19 3.72 5.07
C VAL A 31 -0.25 4.90 4.96
N ARG A 32 1.01 4.66 5.26
CA ARG A 32 2.06 5.67 5.11
C ARG A 32 3.24 5.06 4.38
N VAL A 33 3.74 5.75 3.37
CA VAL A 33 4.96 5.31 2.69
C VAL A 33 6.15 5.71 3.54
N GLU A 34 6.86 4.72 4.08
CA GLU A 34 8.03 4.95 4.94
C GLU A 34 9.31 5.07 4.14
N LYS A 35 9.50 4.18 3.19
CA LYS A 35 10.70 4.13 2.37
C LYS A 35 10.39 3.64 0.98
N ILE A 36 11.20 4.10 0.04
CA ILE A 36 11.20 3.59 -1.33
C ILE A 36 12.66 3.24 -1.62
N ALA A 37 12.90 2.00 -2.05
CA ALA A 37 14.25 1.58 -2.39
C ALA A 37 14.83 2.45 -3.52
N PRO A 38 16.17 2.55 -3.63
CA PRO A 38 16.78 3.44 -4.62
C PRO A 38 16.30 3.27 -6.05
N LEU A 39 15.91 2.08 -6.43
CA LEU A 39 15.39 1.81 -7.78
C LEU A 39 13.87 1.86 -7.85
N GLY A 40 13.22 2.32 -6.78
CA GLY A 40 11.77 2.41 -6.74
C GLY A 40 11.08 1.11 -6.31
N ASP A 41 11.83 0.07 -5.97
CA ASP A 41 11.28 -1.24 -5.64
C ASP A 41 12.20 -1.96 -4.67
N PRO A 42 11.72 -2.45 -3.53
CA PRO A 42 10.35 -2.43 -3.05
C PRO A 42 9.96 -1.10 -2.39
N ILE A 43 8.67 -0.98 -2.12
CA ILE A 43 8.12 0.14 -1.36
C ILE A 43 7.79 -0.37 0.03
N GLU A 44 8.23 0.34 1.05
CA GLU A 44 7.91 -0.02 2.43
C GLU A 44 6.81 0.89 2.94
N LEU A 45 5.73 0.27 3.41
CA LEU A 45 4.56 0.95 3.93
C LEU A 45 4.40 0.66 5.40
N ARG A 46 3.81 1.59 6.12
CA ARG A 46 3.32 1.35 7.47
C ARG A 46 1.81 1.22 7.43
N VAL A 47 1.31 0.10 7.93
CA VAL A 47 -0.11 -0.23 7.94
C VAL A 47 -0.48 -0.64 9.35
N ARG A 48 -1.38 0.10 9.98
CA ARG A 48 -1.88 -0.24 11.32
C ARG A 48 -0.78 -0.56 12.35
N GLY A 49 0.34 0.16 12.28
CA GLY A 49 1.40 -0.01 13.25
C GLY A 49 2.45 -1.06 12.92
N TYR A 50 2.37 -1.70 11.77
CA TYR A 50 3.42 -2.60 11.33
C TYR A 50 3.95 -2.21 9.95
N ALA A 51 5.16 -2.64 9.65
CA ALA A 51 5.79 -2.34 8.39
C ALA A 51 5.53 -3.47 7.39
N LEU A 52 5.30 -3.10 6.14
CA LEU A 52 5.00 -4.03 5.08
C LEU A 52 5.76 -3.61 3.82
N SER A 53 6.47 -4.55 3.21
CA SER A 53 7.15 -4.29 1.94
C SER A 53 6.32 -4.82 0.79
N LEU A 54 6.14 -3.99 -0.23
CA LEU A 54 5.42 -4.35 -1.44
C LEU A 54 6.29 -4.13 -2.64
N ARG A 55 6.20 -5.02 -3.60
CA ARG A 55 6.80 -4.78 -4.90
C ARG A 55 6.00 -3.72 -5.62
N LYS A 56 6.70 -2.92 -6.41
CA LYS A 56 6.08 -1.87 -7.20
C LYS A 56 4.94 -2.40 -8.07
N GLU A 57 5.13 -3.58 -8.67
CA GLU A 57 4.09 -4.23 -9.48
C GLU A 57 2.82 -4.47 -8.71
N ASP A 58 2.96 -4.92 -7.47
CA ASP A 58 1.81 -5.21 -6.62
C ASP A 58 1.16 -3.93 -6.15
N ALA A 59 1.97 -2.92 -5.82
CA ALA A 59 1.46 -1.64 -5.34
C ALA A 59 0.62 -0.91 -6.39
N ARG A 60 0.86 -1.15 -7.66
CA ARG A 60 0.07 -0.56 -8.75
C ARG A 60 -1.40 -0.88 -8.68
N ASN A 61 -1.75 -1.98 -8.03
CA ASN A 61 -3.13 -2.43 -7.95
C ASN A 61 -3.89 -1.76 -6.82
N ILE A 62 -3.20 -0.94 -6.03
CA ILE A 62 -3.81 -0.29 -4.87
C ILE A 62 -4.00 1.18 -5.20
N GLN A 63 -5.24 1.63 -5.11
CA GLN A 63 -5.57 3.04 -5.30
C GLN A 63 -5.69 3.70 -3.93
N VAL A 64 -5.09 4.85 -3.81
CA VAL A 64 -5.12 5.59 -2.57
C VAL A 64 -5.49 7.04 -2.81
N GLU A 65 -5.99 7.68 -1.77
CA GLU A 65 -6.22 9.10 -1.76
C GLU A 65 -5.31 9.70 -0.70
N VAL A 66 -4.46 10.62 -1.11
CA VAL A 66 -3.52 11.27 -0.21
C VAL A 66 -4.26 12.21 0.72
N ARG A 67 -4.00 12.09 2.01
CA ARG A 67 -4.55 12.99 3.00
C ARG A 67 -3.62 14.17 3.16
N GLU A 68 -4.13 15.34 2.92
CA GLU A 68 -3.43 16.57 3.23
C GLU A 68 -3.95 17.11 4.54
N VAL A 69 -3.02 17.55 5.35
CA VAL A 69 -3.36 18.13 6.64
C VAL A 69 -3.63 19.61 6.45
#